data_d6e847ffdc3481a9d2c82ffaf92d732d
#
_entry.id   d6e847ffdc3481a9d2c82ffaf92d732d
#
_cell.length_a   1.000
_cell.length_b   1.000
_cell.length_c   1.000
_cell.angle_alpha   90.00
_cell.angle_beta   90.00
_cell.angle_gamma   90.00
#
_symmetry.space_group_name_H-M   'P 1'
#
loop_
_entity.id
_entity.type
_entity.pdbx_description
1 polymer ?
#
loop_
_entity_poly.entity_id
_entity_poly.type
_entity_poly.pdbx_seq_one_letter_code
_entity_poly.pdbx_strand_id
1 'polypeptide(L)'
;MNRELDRLVQNITSRLDKVNVLEISGNRWKVEGETVKYTQVSYPEFDICQNVLPGDFNLIIAEMVFEHLPYPYRAGRNVFQMLNTPGFFVISTPFMYPVHNHPIDCTRWTRAGMKYFLTECGFDENRIHTDSWGNRDCVKAMTPGPVEYDEQQHSLENDPDYPVSVWAIANK
;
A
#
# COMPACT_ATOMS: atom_id res chain seq x y z
N MET A 1 7.42 -4.55 -8.40
CA MET A 1 6.34 -4.09 -7.50
C MET A 1 5.13 -3.57 -8.28
N ASN A 2 5.25 -2.46 -9.01
CA ASN A 2 4.08 -1.81 -9.64
C ASN A 2 3.24 -2.76 -10.51
N ARG A 3 3.85 -3.59 -11.37
CA ARG A 3 3.12 -4.56 -12.21
C ARG A 3 2.35 -5.60 -11.40
N GLU A 4 2.86 -5.98 -10.23
CA GLU A 4 2.18 -6.93 -9.35
C GLU A 4 0.96 -6.29 -8.67
N LEU A 5 1.13 -5.10 -8.12
CA LEU A 5 0.01 -4.33 -7.56
C LEU A 5 -1.05 -4.03 -8.63
N ASP A 6 -0.64 -3.67 -9.86
CA ASP A 6 -1.57 -3.46 -10.98
C ASP A 6 -2.41 -4.71 -11.27
N ARG A 7 -1.79 -5.90 -11.35
CA ARG A 7 -2.49 -7.17 -11.54
C ARG A 7 -3.46 -7.46 -10.40
N LEU A 8 -3.04 -7.22 -9.17
CA LEU A 8 -3.85 -7.50 -7.98
C LEU A 8 -5.08 -6.60 -7.94
N VAL A 9 -4.92 -5.30 -8.15
CA VAL A 9 -6.01 -4.35 -8.21
C VAL A 9 -6.97 -4.69 -9.36
N GLN A 10 -6.45 -4.98 -10.56
CA GLN A 10 -7.26 -5.41 -11.70
C GLN A 10 -8.04 -6.70 -11.40
N ASN A 11 -7.41 -7.70 -10.78
CA ASN A 11 -8.08 -8.94 -10.40
C ASN A 11 -9.20 -8.73 -9.38
N ILE A 12 -9.04 -7.81 -8.43
CA ILE A 12 -10.08 -7.47 -7.46
C ILE A 12 -11.22 -6.74 -8.16
N THR A 13 -10.91 -5.72 -8.93
CA THR A 13 -11.93 -4.87 -9.58
C THR A 13 -12.72 -5.62 -10.66
N SER A 14 -12.10 -6.52 -11.42
CA SER A 14 -12.76 -7.29 -12.48
C SER A 14 -13.74 -8.38 -11.97
N ARG A 15 -13.67 -8.74 -10.69
CA ARG A 15 -14.53 -9.77 -10.08
C ARG A 15 -15.79 -9.21 -9.42
N LEU A 16 -15.92 -7.89 -9.38
CA LEU A 16 -17.02 -7.21 -8.69
C LEU A 16 -17.89 -6.48 -9.71
N ASP A 17 -19.20 -6.70 -9.65
CA ASP A 17 -20.17 -6.02 -10.51
C ASP A 17 -20.24 -4.51 -10.25
N LYS A 18 -20.02 -4.12 -9.00
CA LYS A 18 -19.89 -2.72 -8.56
C LYS A 18 -18.73 -2.60 -7.59
N VAL A 19 -17.84 -1.67 -7.86
CA VAL A 19 -16.65 -1.46 -7.05
C VAL A 19 -16.65 -0.05 -6.47
N ASN A 20 -16.59 0.05 -5.14
CA ASN A 20 -16.37 1.31 -4.46
C ASN A 20 -14.91 1.34 -3.97
N VAL A 21 -14.10 2.19 -4.59
CA VAL A 21 -12.65 2.30 -4.35
C VAL A 21 -12.36 3.57 -3.57
N LEU A 22 -11.54 3.46 -2.52
CA LEU A 22 -10.92 4.58 -1.84
C LEU A 22 -9.41 4.54 -2.06
N GLU A 23 -8.84 5.60 -2.61
CA GLU A 23 -7.39 5.81 -2.64
C GLU A 23 -7.01 6.87 -1.61
N ILE A 24 -6.10 6.49 -0.71
CA ILE A 24 -5.56 7.38 0.31
C ILE A 24 -4.25 7.95 -0.21
N SER A 25 -4.23 9.24 -0.47
CA SER A 25 -3.10 9.98 -1.04
C SER A 25 -2.66 9.49 -2.42
N GLY A 26 -2.79 10.33 -3.43
CA GLY A 26 -2.50 9.96 -4.82
C GLY A 26 -3.75 9.78 -5.67
N ASN A 27 -3.54 9.45 -6.94
CA ASN A 27 -4.62 9.25 -7.92
C ASN A 27 -4.23 8.23 -9.00
N ARG A 28 -3.23 7.42 -8.73
CA ARG A 28 -2.67 6.45 -9.67
C ARG A 28 -3.68 5.34 -10.00
N TRP A 29 -4.53 5.00 -9.04
CA TRP A 29 -5.47 3.89 -9.12
C TRP A 29 -6.87 4.33 -9.56
N LYS A 30 -6.97 5.52 -10.15
CA LYS A 30 -8.23 6.00 -10.68
C LYS A 30 -8.69 5.07 -11.80
N VAL A 31 -9.69 4.25 -11.47
CA VAL A 31 -10.35 3.34 -12.42
C VAL A 31 -11.61 4.05 -12.93
N GLU A 32 -11.72 4.18 -14.25
CA GLU A 32 -12.91 4.73 -14.89
C GLU A 32 -13.81 3.58 -15.37
N GLY A 33 -15.10 3.70 -15.13
CA GLY A 33 -16.09 2.71 -15.56
C GLY A 33 -17.48 2.99 -14.97
N GLU A 34 -18.53 2.62 -15.67
CA GLU A 34 -19.92 2.84 -15.23
C GLU A 34 -20.25 2.16 -13.90
N THR A 35 -19.50 1.12 -13.54
CA THR A 35 -19.70 0.32 -12.32
C THR A 35 -18.72 0.65 -11.22
N VAL A 36 -17.78 1.59 -11.43
CA VAL A 36 -16.74 1.95 -10.46
C VAL A 36 -17.06 3.31 -9.86
N LYS A 37 -17.21 3.33 -8.53
CA LYS A 37 -17.21 4.57 -7.75
C LYS A 37 -15.82 4.75 -7.16
N TYR A 38 -15.13 5.80 -7.56
CA TYR A 38 -13.78 6.12 -7.08
C TYR A 38 -13.81 7.36 -6.19
N THR A 39 -13.21 7.25 -5.02
CA THR A 39 -13.01 8.33 -4.06
C THR A 39 -11.53 8.47 -3.76
N GLN A 40 -11.03 9.69 -3.78
CA GLN A 40 -9.65 10.01 -3.40
C GLN A 40 -9.69 10.98 -2.22
N VAL A 41 -8.82 10.75 -1.23
CA VAL A 41 -8.62 11.62 -0.07
C VAL A 41 -7.15 11.86 0.16
N SER A 42 -6.80 13.02 0.70
CA SER A 42 -5.42 13.38 1.01
C SER A 42 -5.35 14.25 2.26
N TYR A 43 -4.24 14.15 2.98
CA TYR A 43 -3.92 15.12 4.02
C TYR A 43 -3.60 16.50 3.39
N PRO A 44 -3.98 17.63 4.00
CA PRO A 44 -4.57 17.75 5.33
C PRO A 44 -6.11 17.66 5.38
N GLU A 45 -6.83 17.65 4.25
CA GLU A 45 -8.30 17.67 4.18
C GLU A 45 -8.92 16.43 4.83
N PHE A 46 -8.19 15.31 4.80
CA PHE A 46 -8.56 14.06 5.45
C PHE A 46 -7.36 13.42 6.15
N ASP A 47 -7.43 13.32 7.48
CA ASP A 47 -6.45 12.61 8.30
C ASP A 47 -6.94 11.20 8.62
N ILE A 48 -6.40 10.19 7.94
CA ILE A 48 -6.76 8.78 8.17
C ILE A 48 -6.48 8.29 9.58
N CYS A 49 -5.57 8.93 10.32
CA CYS A 49 -5.31 8.60 11.71
C CYS A 49 -6.43 9.02 12.66
N GLN A 50 -7.31 9.96 12.24
CA GLN A 50 -8.34 10.55 13.07
C GLN A 50 -9.75 10.34 12.53
N ASN A 51 -9.89 10.21 11.20
CA ASN A 51 -11.17 10.24 10.53
C ASN A 51 -11.48 8.92 9.82
N VAL A 52 -12.77 8.63 9.72
CA VAL A 52 -13.34 7.58 8.86
C VAL A 52 -14.36 8.23 7.93
N LEU A 53 -14.38 7.79 6.68
CA LEU A 53 -15.46 8.17 5.76
C LEU A 53 -16.67 7.29 6.01
N PRO A 54 -17.87 7.84 5.93
CA PRO A 54 -19.06 7.01 5.82
C PRO A 54 -19.03 6.32 4.43
N GLY A 55 -18.97 5.01 4.42
CA GLY A 55 -18.95 4.29 3.16
C GLY A 55 -18.59 2.84 3.31
N ASP A 56 -19.02 2.11 2.31
CA ASP A 56 -18.83 0.69 2.17
C ASP A 56 -17.83 0.48 1.03
N PHE A 57 -16.54 0.50 1.33
CA PHE A 57 -15.51 0.35 0.31
C PHE A 57 -15.19 -1.12 0.09
N ASN A 58 -15.17 -1.53 -1.18
CA ASN A 58 -14.74 -2.87 -1.58
C ASN A 58 -13.22 -2.96 -1.66
N LEU A 59 -12.58 -1.83 -1.97
CA LEU A 59 -11.15 -1.73 -2.10
C LEU A 59 -10.67 -0.41 -1.52
N ILE A 60 -9.70 -0.49 -0.60
CA ILE A 60 -8.96 0.69 -0.11
C ILE A 60 -7.50 0.52 -0.48
N ILE A 61 -6.88 1.57 -1.02
CA ILE A 61 -5.48 1.55 -1.47
C ILE A 61 -4.72 2.67 -0.77
N ALA A 62 -3.57 2.32 -0.21
CA ALA A 62 -2.60 3.25 0.37
C ALA A 62 -1.19 2.89 -0.12
N GLU A 63 -0.76 3.50 -1.21
CA GLU A 63 0.57 3.28 -1.79
C GLU A 63 1.54 4.36 -1.31
N MET A 64 2.58 3.96 -0.56
CA MET A 64 3.61 4.86 -0.01
C MET A 64 3.01 6.00 0.84
N VAL A 65 2.18 5.63 1.82
CA VAL A 65 1.47 6.56 2.71
C VAL A 65 1.76 6.26 4.18
N PHE A 66 1.73 4.98 4.56
CA PHE A 66 1.75 4.59 5.96
C PHE A 66 3.09 4.85 6.65
N GLU A 67 4.18 4.94 5.91
CA GLU A 67 5.48 5.38 6.41
C GLU A 67 5.47 6.81 6.95
N HIS A 68 4.55 7.64 6.46
CA HIS A 68 4.39 9.04 6.85
C HIS A 68 3.42 9.26 8.03
N LEU A 69 2.78 8.20 8.52
CA LEU A 69 1.76 8.32 9.55
C LEU A 69 2.35 8.23 10.97
N PRO A 70 2.08 9.23 11.85
CA PRO A 70 2.48 9.18 13.26
C PRO A 70 1.78 8.06 14.04
N TYR A 71 0.56 7.69 13.63
CA TYR A 71 -0.27 6.71 14.30
C TYR A 71 -0.79 5.63 13.34
N PRO A 72 0.09 4.83 12.72
CA PRO A 72 -0.28 3.89 11.65
C PRO A 72 -1.30 2.83 12.10
N TYR A 73 -1.24 2.39 13.36
CA TYR A 73 -2.22 1.43 13.90
C TYR A 73 -3.64 2.02 14.01
N ARG A 74 -3.77 3.32 14.28
CA ARG A 74 -5.08 3.98 14.24
C ARG A 74 -5.60 4.03 12.80
N ALA A 75 -4.75 4.44 11.87
CA ALA A 75 -5.08 4.47 10.45
C ALA A 75 -5.48 3.09 9.93
N GLY A 76 -4.75 2.04 10.28
CA GLY A 76 -5.07 0.67 9.87
C GLY A 76 -6.43 0.20 10.40
N ARG A 77 -6.75 0.50 11.66
CA ARG A 77 -8.09 0.22 12.23
C ARG A 77 -9.20 1.02 11.55
N ASN A 78 -8.95 2.28 11.21
CA ASN A 78 -9.91 3.10 10.47
C ASN A 78 -10.15 2.53 9.06
N VAL A 79 -9.09 2.07 8.35
CA VAL A 79 -9.22 1.35 7.08
C VAL A 79 -10.07 0.10 7.24
N PHE A 80 -9.77 -0.73 8.26
CA PHE A 80 -10.57 -1.94 8.53
C PHE A 80 -12.04 -1.62 8.76
N GLN A 81 -12.34 -0.54 9.49
CA GLN A 81 -13.72 -0.11 9.76
C GLN A 81 -14.45 0.29 8.48
N MET A 82 -13.80 1.02 7.56
CA MET A 82 -14.38 1.50 6.31
C MET A 82 -14.60 0.42 5.24
N LEU A 83 -13.93 -0.73 5.36
CA LEU A 83 -14.06 -1.82 4.42
C LEU A 83 -15.35 -2.62 4.60
N ASN A 84 -15.95 -2.98 3.47
CA ASN A 84 -16.98 -4.01 3.38
C ASN A 84 -16.50 -5.39 3.81
N THR A 85 -17.42 -6.33 3.92
CA THR A 85 -17.13 -7.77 4.02
C THR A 85 -17.86 -8.49 2.88
N PRO A 86 -17.16 -9.02 1.86
CA PRO A 86 -15.71 -8.97 1.67
C PRO A 86 -15.20 -7.60 1.20
N GLY A 87 -14.02 -7.23 1.65
CA GLY A 87 -13.33 -6.02 1.21
C GLY A 87 -11.82 -6.19 1.27
N PHE A 88 -11.08 -5.41 0.47
CA PHE A 88 -9.64 -5.55 0.30
C PHE A 88 -8.91 -4.26 0.68
N PHE A 89 -7.82 -4.41 1.41
CA PHE A 89 -6.86 -3.35 1.66
C PHE A 89 -5.55 -3.67 0.94
N VAL A 90 -5.11 -2.78 0.06
CA VAL A 90 -3.81 -2.83 -0.61
C VAL A 90 -2.93 -1.74 -0.01
N ILE A 91 -1.80 -2.13 0.54
CA ILE A 91 -0.84 -1.22 1.18
C ILE A 91 0.56 -1.50 0.67
N SER A 92 1.34 -0.46 0.44
CA SER A 92 2.78 -0.56 0.21
C SER A 92 3.54 0.54 0.96
N THR A 93 4.76 0.22 1.37
CA THR A 93 5.66 1.14 2.06
C THR A 93 7.10 0.92 1.60
N PRO A 94 7.98 1.93 1.66
CA PRO A 94 9.41 1.72 1.45
C PRO A 94 9.99 0.91 2.62
N PHE A 95 11.12 0.20 2.36
CA PHE A 95 11.89 -0.47 3.39
C PHE A 95 13.35 -0.02 3.37
N MET A 96 14.20 -0.59 2.52
CA MET A 96 15.58 -0.10 2.35
C MET A 96 15.59 1.12 1.43
N TYR A 97 15.18 2.23 1.99
CA TYR A 97 15.04 3.50 1.29
C TYR A 97 15.53 4.64 2.20
N PRO A 98 16.24 5.65 1.68
CA PRO A 98 16.66 6.82 2.46
C PRO A 98 15.49 7.48 3.19
N VAL A 99 15.77 8.06 4.35
CA VAL A 99 14.78 8.86 5.07
C VAL A 99 14.33 10.02 4.18
N HIS A 100 13.02 10.17 3.99
CA HIS A 100 12.42 11.20 3.16
C HIS A 100 11.22 11.85 3.86
N ASN A 101 11.38 13.09 4.24
CA ASN A 101 10.38 13.84 5.00
C ASN A 101 9.36 14.53 4.08
N HIS A 102 8.22 13.86 3.83
CA HIS A 102 7.12 14.41 3.05
C HIS A 102 5.73 14.11 3.70
N PRO A 103 5.33 14.83 4.76
CA PRO A 103 6.05 15.83 5.57
C PRO A 103 7.00 15.23 6.62
N ILE A 104 6.80 13.98 7.02
CA ILE A 104 7.59 13.21 8.01
C ILE A 104 7.81 11.79 7.52
N ASP A 105 8.79 11.11 8.07
CA ASP A 105 9.09 9.71 7.77
C ASP A 105 9.18 8.94 9.10
N CYS A 106 8.22 8.06 9.38
CA CYS A 106 8.00 7.50 10.71
C CYS A 106 8.34 6.02 10.81
N THR A 107 8.00 5.22 9.79
CA THR A 107 7.95 3.77 9.98
C THR A 107 8.43 2.98 8.76
N ARG A 108 9.04 1.83 9.03
CA ARG A 108 9.38 0.81 8.05
C ARG A 108 8.90 -0.55 8.55
N TRP A 109 8.40 -1.39 7.65
CA TRP A 109 7.98 -2.76 7.99
C TRP A 109 8.70 -3.78 7.10
N THR A 110 9.16 -4.86 7.71
CA THR A 110 9.44 -6.10 7.00
C THR A 110 8.12 -6.76 6.56
N ARG A 111 8.16 -7.77 5.69
CA ARG A 111 6.97 -8.56 5.35
C ARG A 111 6.25 -9.10 6.59
N ALA A 112 7.00 -9.69 7.52
CA ALA A 112 6.44 -10.18 8.78
C ALA A 112 5.86 -9.05 9.64
N GLY A 113 6.58 -7.92 9.77
CA GLY A 113 6.10 -6.75 10.51
C GLY A 113 4.81 -6.17 9.93
N MET A 114 4.68 -6.10 8.60
CA MET A 114 3.46 -5.66 7.90
C MET A 114 2.30 -6.60 8.19
N LYS A 115 2.53 -7.93 8.20
CA LYS A 115 1.51 -8.91 8.52
C LYS A 115 0.98 -8.72 9.93
N TYR A 116 1.85 -8.65 10.94
CA TYR A 116 1.45 -8.44 12.33
C TYR A 116 0.79 -7.08 12.57
N PHE A 117 1.27 -6.03 11.90
CA PHE A 117 0.63 -4.72 11.92
C PHE A 117 -0.84 -4.82 11.46
N LEU A 118 -1.10 -5.46 10.31
CA LEU A 118 -2.45 -5.61 9.78
C LEU A 118 -3.33 -6.53 10.65
N THR A 119 -2.74 -7.59 11.23
CA THR A 119 -3.45 -8.47 12.18
C THR A 119 -3.92 -7.67 13.40
N GLU A 120 -3.07 -6.84 13.98
CA GLU A 120 -3.45 -5.97 15.11
C GLU A 120 -4.53 -4.94 14.72
N CYS A 121 -4.59 -4.55 13.46
CA CYS A 121 -5.63 -3.65 12.95
C CYS A 121 -7.00 -4.33 12.76
N GLY A 122 -7.09 -5.66 12.90
CA GLY A 122 -8.34 -6.43 12.86
C GLY A 122 -8.47 -7.42 11.70
N PHE A 123 -7.49 -7.48 10.78
CA PHE A 123 -7.52 -8.44 9.69
C PHE A 123 -7.15 -9.85 10.17
N ASP A 124 -7.83 -10.87 9.63
CA ASP A 124 -7.46 -12.27 9.87
C ASP A 124 -6.07 -12.56 9.29
N GLU A 125 -5.17 -13.07 10.13
CA GLU A 125 -3.79 -13.39 9.74
C GLU A 125 -3.70 -14.31 8.52
N ASN A 126 -4.66 -15.24 8.37
CA ASN A 126 -4.72 -16.16 7.25
C ASN A 126 -5.22 -15.52 5.94
N ARG A 127 -5.76 -14.31 6.03
CA ARG A 127 -6.25 -13.53 4.89
C ARG A 127 -5.34 -12.36 4.52
N ILE A 128 -4.13 -12.34 5.07
CA ILE A 128 -3.11 -11.33 4.76
C ILE A 128 -2.01 -12.00 3.94
N HIS A 129 -1.83 -11.50 2.72
CA HIS A 129 -0.68 -11.83 1.88
C HIS A 129 0.29 -10.67 1.89
N THR A 130 1.57 -10.93 2.21
CA THR A 130 2.65 -9.94 2.18
C THR A 130 3.76 -10.39 1.27
N ASP A 131 4.33 -9.45 0.53
CA ASP A 131 5.53 -9.70 -0.25
C ASP A 131 6.38 -8.42 -0.33
N SER A 132 7.51 -8.50 -1.01
CA SER A 132 8.45 -7.40 -1.14
C SER A 132 9.08 -7.40 -2.52
N TRP A 133 9.64 -6.25 -2.88
CA TRP A 133 10.42 -6.11 -4.09
C TRP A 133 11.68 -5.30 -3.84
N GLY A 134 12.77 -5.77 -4.42
CA GLY A 134 14.08 -5.14 -4.40
C GLY A 134 15.19 -6.16 -4.58
N ASN A 135 16.40 -5.67 -4.61
CA ASN A 135 17.64 -6.46 -4.59
C ASN A 135 18.81 -5.58 -4.18
N ARG A 136 19.99 -6.19 -4.04
CA ARG A 136 21.22 -5.48 -3.60
C ARG A 136 21.58 -4.30 -4.51
N ASP A 137 21.37 -4.44 -5.82
CA ASP A 137 21.73 -3.41 -6.78
C ASP A 137 20.75 -2.23 -6.68
N CYS A 138 19.45 -2.51 -6.52
CA CYS A 138 18.47 -1.48 -6.22
C CYS A 138 18.80 -0.71 -4.92
N VAL A 139 19.20 -1.42 -3.85
CA VAL A 139 19.60 -0.79 -2.58
C VAL A 139 20.83 0.09 -2.76
N LYS A 140 21.87 -0.38 -3.46
CA LYS A 140 23.06 0.42 -3.78
C LYS A 140 22.70 1.66 -4.61
N ALA A 141 21.81 1.52 -5.59
CA ALA A 141 21.36 2.59 -6.46
C ALA A 141 20.57 3.70 -5.73
N MET A 142 20.10 3.43 -4.49
CA MET A 142 19.43 4.42 -3.64
C MET A 142 20.42 5.34 -2.89
N THR A 143 21.75 5.10 -3.00
CA THR A 143 22.76 5.89 -2.28
C THR A 143 23.79 6.43 -3.28
N PRO A 144 23.91 7.78 -3.46
CA PRO A 144 23.35 8.89 -2.65
C PRO A 144 21.89 9.28 -2.95
N GLY A 145 21.21 8.66 -3.88
CA GLY A 145 19.81 8.90 -4.23
C GLY A 145 19.38 7.93 -5.34
N PRO A 146 18.08 7.84 -5.63
CA PRO A 146 17.58 6.93 -6.65
C PRO A 146 18.15 7.28 -8.02
N VAL A 147 18.63 6.27 -8.74
CA VAL A 147 19.10 6.39 -10.12
C VAL A 147 18.06 5.80 -11.09
N GLU A 148 18.08 6.28 -12.33
CA GLU A 148 17.25 5.70 -13.37
C GLU A 148 17.65 4.25 -13.65
N TYR A 149 16.67 3.42 -13.99
CA TYR A 149 16.89 2.04 -14.34
C TYR A 149 17.63 1.93 -15.68
N ASP A 150 18.74 1.20 -15.67
CA ASP A 150 19.52 0.85 -16.87
C ASP A 150 19.54 -0.68 -16.99
N GLU A 151 18.96 -1.21 -18.05
CA GLU A 151 18.85 -2.64 -18.30
C GLU A 151 20.20 -3.35 -18.41
N GLN A 152 21.26 -2.64 -18.78
CA GLN A 152 22.60 -3.21 -18.91
C GLN A 152 23.36 -3.29 -17.59
N GLN A 153 22.95 -2.49 -16.60
CA GLN A 153 23.65 -2.35 -15.33
C GLN A 153 22.85 -2.85 -14.13
N HIS A 154 21.52 -2.90 -14.24
CA HIS A 154 20.64 -3.15 -13.11
C HIS A 154 19.78 -4.38 -13.32
N SER A 155 19.84 -5.33 -12.41
CA SER A 155 18.91 -6.47 -12.37
C SER A 155 17.56 -6.05 -11.79
N LEU A 156 16.46 -6.60 -12.35
CA LEU A 156 15.13 -6.55 -11.76
C LEU A 156 14.74 -7.87 -11.05
N GLU A 157 15.68 -8.80 -10.92
CA GLU A 157 15.45 -10.02 -10.16
C GLU A 157 15.21 -9.68 -8.68
N ASN A 158 14.15 -10.26 -8.12
CA ASN A 158 13.79 -9.98 -6.73
C ASN A 158 14.66 -10.76 -5.75
N ASP A 159 15.29 -10.07 -4.80
CA ASP A 159 16.01 -10.65 -3.66
C ASP A 159 15.28 -10.27 -2.37
N PRO A 160 14.52 -11.21 -1.77
CA PRO A 160 13.69 -10.92 -0.60
C PRO A 160 14.48 -10.51 0.65
N ASP A 161 15.79 -10.69 0.68
CA ASP A 161 16.67 -10.26 1.77
C ASP A 161 17.10 -8.79 1.63
N TYR A 162 16.91 -8.21 0.43
CA TYR A 162 17.23 -6.81 0.13
C TYR A 162 16.05 -6.03 -0.46
N PRO A 163 14.92 -5.98 0.25
CA PRO A 163 13.73 -5.31 -0.24
C PRO A 163 13.89 -3.79 -0.21
N VAL A 164 13.56 -3.13 -1.31
CA VAL A 164 13.41 -1.67 -1.38
C VAL A 164 12.02 -1.26 -0.90
N SER A 165 11.03 -2.10 -1.18
CA SER A 165 9.64 -1.89 -0.76
C SER A 165 8.98 -3.17 -0.29
N VAL A 166 8.01 -3.01 0.61
CA VAL A 166 7.14 -4.08 1.12
C VAL A 166 5.69 -3.72 0.83
N TRP A 167 4.89 -4.71 0.50
CA TRP A 167 3.47 -4.54 0.24
C TRP A 167 2.63 -5.67 0.83
N ALA A 168 1.37 -5.40 1.02
CA ALA A 168 0.40 -6.40 1.48
C ALA A 168 -0.96 -6.22 0.80
N ILE A 169 -1.70 -7.34 0.73
CA ILE A 169 -3.13 -7.37 0.54
C ILE A 169 -3.75 -8.06 1.74
N ALA A 170 -4.71 -7.39 2.37
CA ALA A 170 -5.50 -7.94 3.45
C ALA A 170 -6.97 -7.97 3.06
N ASN A 171 -7.65 -9.09 3.32
CA ASN A 171 -9.07 -9.26 3.07
C ASN A 171 -9.83 -9.27 4.41
N LYS A 172 -10.91 -8.47 4.45
CA LYS A 172 -11.85 -8.44 5.59
C LYS A 172 -12.95 -9.47 5.44
#